data_081ffc226e801cef12d40bc6a16f5cb4
#
_entry.id   081ffc226e801cef12d40bc6a16f5cb4
#
_cell.length_a   1.000
_cell.length_b   1.000
_cell.length_c   1.000
_cell.angle_alpha   90.00
_cell.angle_beta   90.00
_cell.angle_gamma   90.00
#
_symmetry.space_group_name_H-M   'P 1'
#
loop_
_entity.id
_entity.type
_entity.pdbx_description
1 polymer ?
#
loop_
_entity_poly.entity_id
_entity_poly.type
_entity_poly.pdbx_seq_one_letter_code
_entity_poly.pdbx_strand_id
1 'polypeptide(L)'
;MADKRSDLPRCDFSQKGFTGDKHCPHPGEFDALEGECLCIFHWAPEDLEGKRRKNRFFLSRFKEFLALYKRKIRENNFDERLNCRGFVFPDDFSFFNGQDVPPVDFHYSAFGEGACFTRTKFEGGARFHWTTFGKRALLDQAHFGDGASFGGAQFDAGASFDGSSFGEGASFIQTKFSHETSFFGTKFDRGAIFDGAEFGDDTTYMGSEFGEDTSFERARFGERTLFVENVFGDGAW
;
A
#
# COMPACT_ATOMS: atom_id res chain seq x y z
N MET A 1 4.90 -22.40 31.57
CA MET A 1 5.73 -21.18 31.38
C MET A 1 4.75 -20.09 31.02
N ALA A 2 4.51 -19.12 31.93
CA ALA A 2 3.61 -18.01 31.69
C ALA A 2 4.19 -17.15 30.56
N ASP A 3 3.36 -16.76 29.61
CA ASP A 3 3.72 -15.90 28.49
C ASP A 3 4.11 -14.51 29.04
N LYS A 4 5.40 -14.23 29.11
CA LYS A 4 5.95 -12.94 29.55
C LYS A 4 5.52 -11.74 28.68
N ARG A 5 4.72 -11.98 27.62
CA ARG A 5 4.21 -10.94 26.72
C ARG A 5 3.00 -10.19 27.27
N SER A 6 2.34 -10.71 28.34
CA SER A 6 1.20 -10.06 28.97
C SER A 6 1.53 -8.79 29.76
N ASP A 7 2.81 -8.60 30.10
CA ASP A 7 3.28 -7.52 30.97
C ASP A 7 3.92 -6.34 30.21
N LEU A 8 3.99 -6.43 28.88
CA LEU A 8 4.51 -5.32 28.06
C LEU A 8 3.43 -4.22 27.94
N PRO A 9 3.83 -2.94 27.98
CA PRO A 9 2.92 -1.84 27.74
C PRO A 9 2.25 -2.01 26.37
N ARG A 10 1.02 -1.50 26.24
CA ARG A 10 0.35 -1.47 24.95
C ARG A 10 1.02 -0.46 24.04
N CYS A 11 0.96 -0.68 22.73
CA CYS A 11 1.45 0.27 21.76
C CYS A 11 0.63 1.57 21.84
N ASP A 12 1.30 2.70 22.03
CA ASP A 12 0.68 4.04 22.17
C ASP A 12 0.25 4.67 20.85
N PHE A 13 0.35 3.92 19.74
CA PHE A 13 -0.03 4.42 18.44
C PHE A 13 -1.52 4.78 18.39
N SER A 14 -1.78 6.09 18.34
CA SER A 14 -3.09 6.68 18.09
C SER A 14 -3.05 7.50 16.82
N GLN A 15 -3.79 7.11 15.78
CA GLN A 15 -3.96 7.98 14.60
C GLN A 15 -5.01 9.05 14.88
N LYS A 16 -4.66 10.32 14.63
CA LYS A 16 -5.63 11.42 14.49
C LYS A 16 -6.60 11.05 13.35
N GLY A 17 -7.83 10.71 13.69
CA GLY A 17 -8.87 10.30 12.73
C GLY A 17 -9.44 8.90 12.96
N PHE A 18 -8.90 8.11 13.86
CA PHE A 18 -9.56 6.92 14.36
C PHE A 18 -10.66 7.35 15.35
N THR A 19 -11.89 7.41 14.89
CA THR A 19 -13.05 7.56 15.80
C THR A 19 -13.35 6.21 16.44
N GLY A 20 -12.99 6.05 17.70
CA GLY A 20 -13.30 4.89 18.53
C GLY A 20 -12.10 4.39 19.34
N ASP A 21 -12.33 3.86 20.53
CA ASP A 21 -11.37 3.36 21.54
C ASP A 21 -10.47 2.19 21.06
N LYS A 22 -9.91 2.26 19.87
CA LYS A 22 -9.11 1.16 19.33
C LYS A 22 -7.63 1.51 19.35
N HIS A 23 -7.03 1.29 20.50
CA HIS A 23 -5.57 1.20 20.60
C HIS A 23 -5.06 0.01 19.79
N CYS A 24 -3.83 0.14 19.29
CA CYS A 24 -3.13 -0.96 18.64
C CYS A 24 -3.09 -2.17 19.60
N PRO A 25 -3.52 -3.37 19.18
CA PRO A 25 -3.55 -4.55 20.04
C PRO A 25 -2.17 -5.17 20.27
N HIS A 26 -1.13 -4.65 19.60
CA HIS A 26 0.23 -5.19 19.70
C HIS A 26 0.96 -4.63 20.91
N PRO A 27 1.82 -5.42 21.57
CA PRO A 27 2.68 -4.94 22.65
C PRO A 27 3.61 -3.83 22.15
N GLY A 28 3.79 -2.76 22.93
CA GLY A 28 4.80 -1.76 22.70
C GLY A 28 6.17 -2.32 23.09
N GLU A 29 7.03 -2.55 22.12
CA GLU A 29 8.36 -3.16 22.33
C GLU A 29 9.51 -2.17 22.10
N PHE A 30 9.21 -0.95 21.60
CA PHE A 30 10.20 0.03 21.18
C PHE A 30 9.84 1.42 21.69
N ASP A 31 10.81 2.09 22.30
CA ASP A 31 10.70 3.48 22.66
C ASP A 31 10.78 4.34 21.40
N ALA A 32 9.79 5.19 21.19
CA ALA A 32 9.82 6.24 20.18
C ALA A 32 10.34 7.55 20.80
N LEU A 33 10.64 8.53 19.96
CA LEU A 33 10.92 9.89 20.40
C LEU A 33 9.74 10.39 21.26
N GLU A 34 10.02 11.02 22.42
CA GLU A 34 9.03 11.55 23.38
C GLU A 34 8.42 10.54 24.37
N GLY A 35 9.02 9.35 24.55
CA GLY A 35 8.58 8.40 25.60
C GLY A 35 7.36 7.57 25.25
N GLU A 36 6.91 7.60 23.99
CA GLU A 36 5.87 6.69 23.49
C GLU A 36 6.45 5.28 23.30
N CYS A 37 5.68 4.27 23.64
CA CYS A 37 6.04 2.87 23.45
C CYS A 37 5.34 2.30 22.23
N LEU A 38 6.05 2.07 21.13
CA LEU A 38 5.50 1.60 19.87
C LEU A 38 5.81 0.12 19.62
N CYS A 39 4.89 -0.61 18.99
CA CYS A 39 5.18 -1.94 18.50
C CYS A 39 6.00 -1.88 17.20
N ILE A 40 6.59 -3.02 16.82
CA ILE A 40 7.40 -3.12 15.60
C ILE A 40 6.67 -2.65 14.33
N PHE A 41 5.34 -2.74 14.28
CA PHE A 41 4.56 -2.36 13.11
C PHE A 41 4.39 -0.84 12.97
N HIS A 42 4.33 -0.10 14.09
CA HIS A 42 4.13 1.35 14.10
C HIS A 42 5.41 2.16 14.35
N TRP A 43 6.49 1.49 14.71
CA TRP A 43 7.77 2.15 14.92
C TRP A 43 8.43 2.57 13.61
N ALA A 44 8.73 3.85 13.46
CA ALA A 44 9.41 4.44 12.30
C ALA A 44 10.78 4.98 12.71
N PRO A 45 11.84 4.14 12.74
CA PRO A 45 13.18 4.59 13.15
C PRO A 45 13.78 5.54 12.11
N GLU A 46 14.38 6.63 12.58
CA GLU A 46 15.03 7.62 11.73
C GLU A 46 16.50 7.27 11.44
N ASP A 47 17.19 6.64 12.40
CA ASP A 47 18.59 6.28 12.27
C ASP A 47 18.83 4.93 11.59
N LEU A 48 20.05 4.72 11.11
CA LEU A 48 20.44 3.48 10.41
C LEU A 48 20.40 2.24 11.31
N GLU A 49 20.70 2.37 12.60
CA GLU A 49 20.69 1.24 13.52
C GLU A 49 19.26 0.78 13.80
N GLY A 50 18.36 1.73 14.06
CA GLY A 50 16.93 1.45 14.19
C GLY A 50 16.33 0.81 12.95
N LYS A 51 16.65 1.31 11.75
CA LYS A 51 16.22 0.71 10.48
C LYS A 51 16.71 -0.73 10.34
N ARG A 52 17.99 -1.01 10.63
CA ARG A 52 18.54 -2.39 10.61
C ARG A 52 17.85 -3.28 11.63
N ARG A 53 17.58 -2.76 12.82
CA ARG A 53 16.85 -3.48 13.87
C ARG A 53 15.44 -3.80 13.44
N LYS A 54 14.71 -2.82 12.84
CA LYS A 54 13.37 -3.02 12.30
C LYS A 54 13.36 -4.10 11.21
N ASN A 55 14.23 -4.00 10.22
CA ASN A 55 14.32 -4.97 9.12
C ASN A 55 14.55 -6.40 9.64
N ARG A 56 15.39 -6.56 10.67
CA ARG A 56 15.68 -7.86 11.25
C ARG A 56 14.48 -8.53 11.91
N PHE A 57 13.67 -7.77 12.62
CA PHE A 57 12.59 -8.33 13.44
C PHE A 57 11.21 -8.25 12.78
N PHE A 58 10.97 -7.25 11.91
CA PHE A 58 9.68 -7.00 11.30
C PHE A 58 9.13 -8.23 10.60
N LEU A 59 9.91 -8.85 9.75
CA LEU A 59 9.44 -9.97 8.93
C LEU A 59 9.01 -11.18 9.76
N SER A 60 9.74 -11.47 10.85
CA SER A 60 9.37 -12.55 11.77
C SER A 60 8.03 -12.26 12.46
N ARG A 61 7.87 -11.05 12.97
CA ARG A 61 6.63 -10.62 13.63
C ARG A 61 5.45 -10.54 12.67
N PHE A 62 5.71 -10.11 11.45
CA PHE A 62 4.69 -10.06 10.41
C PHE A 62 4.19 -11.45 10.01
N LYS A 63 5.07 -12.44 9.94
CA LYS A 63 4.69 -13.84 9.73
C LYS A 63 3.82 -14.38 10.86
N GLU A 64 4.16 -14.09 12.11
CA GLU A 64 3.34 -14.46 13.28
C GLU A 64 1.95 -13.81 13.21
N PHE A 65 1.90 -12.52 12.89
CA PHE A 65 0.65 -11.77 12.70
C PHE A 65 -0.25 -12.40 11.61
N LEU A 66 0.32 -12.72 10.45
CA LEU A 66 -0.41 -13.40 9.37
C LEU A 66 -0.91 -14.79 9.76
N ALA A 67 -0.11 -15.55 10.52
CA ALA A 67 -0.52 -16.86 11.01
C ALA A 67 -1.73 -16.76 11.96
N LEU A 68 -1.75 -15.76 12.82
CA LEU A 68 -2.88 -15.47 13.69
C LEU A 68 -4.14 -15.08 12.90
N TYR A 69 -3.99 -14.21 11.89
CA TYR A 69 -5.06 -13.83 10.99
C TYR A 69 -5.67 -15.06 10.29
N LYS A 70 -4.82 -15.87 9.64
CA LYS A 70 -5.26 -17.08 8.94
C LYS A 70 -5.96 -18.08 9.87
N ARG A 71 -5.56 -18.15 11.14
CA ARG A 71 -6.21 -18.98 12.14
C ARG A 71 -7.61 -18.45 12.47
N LYS A 72 -7.75 -17.14 12.73
CA LYS A 72 -9.03 -16.50 13.02
C LYS A 72 -10.05 -16.70 11.90
N ILE A 73 -9.65 -16.52 10.65
CA ILE A 73 -10.52 -16.73 9.49
C ILE A 73 -11.05 -18.17 9.46
N ARG A 74 -10.19 -19.17 9.70
CA ARG A 74 -10.59 -20.58 9.72
C ARG A 74 -11.55 -20.93 10.87
N GLU A 75 -11.33 -20.35 12.05
CA GLU A 75 -12.13 -20.66 13.25
C GLU A 75 -13.50 -19.99 13.23
N ASN A 76 -13.62 -18.78 12.67
CA ASN A 76 -14.83 -17.96 12.79
C ASN A 76 -15.61 -17.79 11.49
N ASN A 77 -15.17 -18.35 10.39
CA ASN A 77 -15.78 -18.21 9.05
C ASN A 77 -16.06 -16.72 8.67
N PHE A 78 -15.20 -15.80 9.13
CA PHE A 78 -15.31 -14.37 8.90
C PHE A 78 -14.53 -13.96 7.64
N ASP A 79 -15.19 -13.15 6.79
CA ASP A 79 -14.58 -12.46 5.66
C ASP A 79 -13.95 -11.13 6.16
N GLU A 80 -13.03 -11.22 7.09
CA GLU A 80 -12.34 -10.04 7.64
C GLU A 80 -11.10 -9.71 6.78
N ARG A 81 -10.96 -8.42 6.42
CA ARG A 81 -9.74 -7.95 5.75
C ARG A 81 -8.55 -8.05 6.68
N LEU A 82 -7.38 -8.41 6.12
CA LEU A 82 -6.12 -8.32 6.83
C LEU A 82 -5.85 -6.84 7.20
N ASN A 83 -5.95 -6.52 8.47
CA ASN A 83 -5.83 -5.13 8.94
C ASN A 83 -4.37 -4.77 9.21
N CYS A 84 -3.76 -4.03 8.28
CA CYS A 84 -2.40 -3.49 8.39
C CYS A 84 -2.40 -1.94 8.46
N ARG A 85 -3.48 -1.34 8.92
CA ARG A 85 -3.63 0.13 8.96
C ARG A 85 -2.56 0.78 9.84
N GLY A 86 -1.93 1.83 9.29
CA GLY A 86 -0.88 2.57 9.99
C GLY A 86 0.43 1.82 10.18
N PHE A 87 0.60 0.64 9.55
CA PHE A 87 1.86 -0.09 9.65
C PHE A 87 2.97 0.66 8.90
N VAL A 88 4.13 0.68 9.51
CA VAL A 88 5.36 1.18 8.88
C VAL A 88 6.19 0.00 8.44
N PHE A 89 6.17 -0.30 7.15
CA PHE A 89 6.95 -1.37 6.55
C PHE A 89 8.39 -0.92 6.29
N PRO A 90 9.38 -1.80 6.50
CA PRO A 90 10.78 -1.45 6.28
C PRO A 90 11.12 -1.25 4.81
N ASP A 91 12.31 -0.71 4.56
CA ASP A 91 12.89 -0.67 3.22
C ASP A 91 13.02 -2.09 2.65
N ASP A 92 12.96 -2.23 1.32
CA ASP A 92 13.03 -3.50 0.58
C ASP A 92 12.00 -4.54 1.03
N PHE A 93 10.86 -4.10 1.57
CA PHE A 93 9.77 -5.00 1.94
C PHE A 93 9.24 -5.73 0.71
N SER A 94 9.41 -7.04 0.65
CA SER A 94 9.06 -7.88 -0.51
C SER A 94 8.26 -9.14 -0.13
N PHE A 95 7.68 -9.15 1.06
CA PHE A 95 7.01 -10.35 1.58
C PHE A 95 5.86 -10.86 0.69
N PHE A 96 5.15 -9.95 0.04
CA PHE A 96 4.02 -10.29 -0.83
C PHE A 96 4.41 -10.54 -2.29
N ASN A 97 5.68 -10.33 -2.66
CA ASN A 97 6.15 -10.52 -4.02
C ASN A 97 5.80 -11.92 -4.55
N GLY A 98 5.04 -11.99 -5.66
CA GLY A 98 4.57 -13.22 -6.26
C GLY A 98 3.58 -14.04 -5.42
N GLN A 99 2.93 -13.44 -4.40
CA GLN A 99 1.98 -14.11 -3.52
C GLN A 99 0.53 -13.70 -3.81
N ASP A 100 -0.40 -14.60 -3.49
CA ASP A 100 -1.81 -14.24 -3.35
C ASP A 100 -2.03 -13.61 -1.97
N VAL A 101 -2.58 -12.39 -1.95
CA VAL A 101 -2.82 -11.61 -0.75
C VAL A 101 -4.33 -11.51 -0.54
N PRO A 102 -4.85 -11.94 0.62
CA PRO A 102 -6.28 -11.82 0.91
C PRO A 102 -6.71 -10.35 0.92
N PRO A 103 -8.01 -10.06 0.97
CA PRO A 103 -8.48 -8.69 1.12
C PRO A 103 -7.73 -7.97 2.24
N VAL A 104 -7.08 -6.86 1.94
CA VAL A 104 -6.16 -6.17 2.87
C VAL A 104 -6.49 -4.70 3.00
N ASP A 105 -6.22 -4.17 4.18
CA ASP A 105 -6.39 -2.75 4.50
C ASP A 105 -5.05 -2.15 4.97
N PHE A 106 -4.44 -1.35 4.10
CA PHE A 106 -3.20 -0.60 4.33
C PHE A 106 -3.44 0.90 4.52
N HIS A 107 -4.66 1.33 4.88
CA HIS A 107 -4.91 2.76 5.12
C HIS A 107 -3.84 3.38 6.02
N TYR A 108 -3.31 4.52 5.63
CA TYR A 108 -2.32 5.29 6.38
C TYR A 108 -1.02 4.54 6.68
N SER A 109 -0.74 3.45 5.99
CA SER A 109 0.53 2.74 6.13
C SER A 109 1.65 3.46 5.41
N ALA A 110 2.88 3.17 5.80
CA ALA A 110 4.07 3.64 5.12
C ALA A 110 4.93 2.45 4.69
N PHE A 111 5.27 2.40 3.43
CA PHE A 111 6.23 1.45 2.88
C PHE A 111 7.55 2.18 2.63
N GLY A 112 8.66 1.59 3.09
CA GLY A 112 9.98 2.12 2.87
C GLY A 112 10.42 2.07 1.40
N GLU A 113 11.64 2.52 1.13
CA GLU A 113 12.24 2.50 -0.19
C GLU A 113 12.35 1.07 -0.72
N GLY A 114 12.13 0.85 -2.03
CA GLY A 114 12.26 -0.46 -2.67
C GLY A 114 11.17 -1.47 -2.30
N ALA A 115 10.04 -1.03 -1.74
CA ALA A 115 8.92 -1.94 -1.46
C ALA A 115 8.48 -2.66 -2.74
N CYS A 116 8.40 -4.01 -2.69
CA CYS A 116 8.16 -4.83 -3.87
C CYS A 116 6.91 -5.68 -3.73
N PHE A 117 5.99 -5.49 -4.65
CA PHE A 117 4.74 -6.22 -4.83
C PHE A 117 4.65 -6.86 -6.23
N THR A 118 5.78 -7.05 -6.89
CA THR A 118 5.83 -7.60 -8.26
C THR A 118 5.10 -8.94 -8.31
N ARG A 119 4.21 -9.11 -9.30
CA ARG A 119 3.37 -10.31 -9.48
C ARG A 119 2.51 -10.67 -8.26
N THR A 120 2.27 -9.73 -7.36
CA THR A 120 1.36 -9.94 -6.24
C THR A 120 -0.07 -9.93 -6.75
N LYS A 121 -0.88 -10.87 -6.30
CA LYS A 121 -2.31 -10.89 -6.57
C LYS A 121 -3.07 -10.46 -5.32
N PHE A 122 -3.67 -9.27 -5.38
CA PHE A 122 -4.53 -8.76 -4.33
C PHE A 122 -5.98 -9.16 -4.59
N GLU A 123 -6.53 -10.00 -3.74
CA GLU A 123 -7.92 -10.42 -3.84
C GLU A 123 -8.85 -9.39 -3.17
N GLY A 124 -10.03 -9.17 -3.75
CA GLY A 124 -11.11 -8.43 -3.10
C GLY A 124 -10.83 -6.97 -2.75
N GLY A 125 -10.24 -6.21 -3.66
CA GLY A 125 -10.11 -4.75 -3.55
C GLY A 125 -9.19 -4.30 -2.41
N ALA A 126 -7.88 -4.38 -2.62
CA ALA A 126 -6.88 -3.88 -1.66
C ALA A 126 -7.04 -2.38 -1.41
N ARG A 127 -6.89 -1.95 -0.16
CA ARG A 127 -7.09 -0.56 0.25
C ARG A 127 -5.77 0.08 0.66
N PHE A 128 -5.35 1.08 -0.11
CA PHE A 128 -4.13 1.87 0.10
C PHE A 128 -4.41 3.36 0.29
N HIS A 129 -5.59 3.73 0.82
CA HIS A 129 -5.91 5.15 1.03
C HIS A 129 -4.89 5.81 1.97
N TRP A 130 -4.39 6.97 1.57
CA TRP A 130 -3.42 7.75 2.35
C TRP A 130 -2.15 6.96 2.71
N THR A 131 -1.81 5.93 1.94
CA THR A 131 -0.59 5.16 2.09
C THR A 131 0.57 5.90 1.44
N THR A 132 1.74 5.86 2.04
CA THR A 132 2.96 6.40 1.45
C THR A 132 3.87 5.27 0.99
N PHE A 133 4.44 5.42 -0.20
CA PHE A 133 5.43 4.51 -0.75
C PHE A 133 6.74 5.28 -0.99
N GLY A 134 7.82 4.79 -0.41
CA GLY A 134 9.16 5.32 -0.64
C GLY A 134 9.61 5.11 -2.09
N LYS A 135 10.78 5.64 -2.41
CA LYS A 135 11.35 5.57 -3.76
C LYS A 135 11.41 4.15 -4.31
N ARG A 136 11.23 4.02 -5.63
CA ARG A 136 11.34 2.75 -6.35
C ARG A 136 10.39 1.66 -5.82
N ALA A 137 9.17 2.03 -5.45
CA ALA A 137 8.13 1.05 -5.17
C ALA A 137 7.77 0.28 -6.45
N LEU A 138 7.84 -1.06 -6.40
CA LEU A 138 7.62 -1.94 -7.55
C LEU A 138 6.29 -2.69 -7.41
N LEU A 139 5.34 -2.37 -8.27
CA LEU A 139 4.03 -3.02 -8.34
C LEU A 139 3.85 -3.71 -9.72
N ASP A 140 4.97 -4.05 -10.38
CA ASP A 140 4.98 -4.59 -11.73
C ASP A 140 4.26 -5.93 -11.81
N GLN A 141 3.46 -6.09 -12.88
CA GLN A 141 2.68 -7.30 -13.11
C GLN A 141 1.79 -7.71 -11.91
N ALA A 142 1.54 -6.77 -10.99
CA ALA A 142 0.61 -7.00 -9.89
C ALA A 142 -0.84 -7.00 -10.41
N HIS A 143 -1.67 -7.80 -9.80
CA HIS A 143 -3.10 -7.86 -10.11
C HIS A 143 -3.90 -7.33 -8.93
N PHE A 144 -4.65 -6.27 -9.17
CA PHE A 144 -5.54 -5.65 -8.19
C PHE A 144 -6.99 -5.96 -8.59
N GLY A 145 -7.71 -6.66 -7.72
CA GLY A 145 -9.13 -6.97 -7.94
C GLY A 145 -10.01 -5.71 -7.94
N ASP A 146 -11.30 -5.91 -8.18
CA ASP A 146 -12.29 -4.84 -8.27
C ASP A 146 -12.31 -3.94 -7.02
N GLY A 147 -12.49 -2.64 -7.23
CA GLY A 147 -12.54 -1.65 -6.17
C GLY A 147 -11.22 -1.45 -5.42
N ALA A 148 -10.08 -1.80 -6.01
CA ALA A 148 -8.79 -1.44 -5.44
C ALA A 148 -8.66 0.08 -5.31
N SER A 149 -8.19 0.56 -4.17
CA SER A 149 -8.21 2.00 -3.92
C SER A 149 -6.89 2.53 -3.36
N PHE A 150 -6.40 3.57 -4.05
CA PHE A 150 -5.19 4.32 -3.74
C PHE A 150 -5.50 5.80 -3.41
N GLY A 151 -6.75 6.12 -3.09
CA GLY A 151 -7.17 7.51 -2.86
C GLY A 151 -6.27 8.24 -1.88
N GLY A 152 -5.72 9.39 -2.27
CA GLY A 152 -4.79 10.18 -1.48
C GLY A 152 -3.43 9.53 -1.20
N ALA A 153 -3.12 8.37 -1.78
CA ALA A 153 -1.82 7.74 -1.64
C ALA A 153 -0.71 8.59 -2.26
N GLN A 154 0.52 8.40 -1.79
CA GLN A 154 1.69 9.13 -2.28
C GLN A 154 2.77 8.13 -2.66
N PHE A 155 3.27 8.26 -3.87
CA PHE A 155 4.37 7.48 -4.41
C PHE A 155 5.57 8.41 -4.64
N ASP A 156 6.69 8.10 -4.01
CA ASP A 156 7.96 8.77 -4.28
C ASP A 156 8.52 8.36 -5.66
N ALA A 157 9.61 8.99 -6.06
CA ALA A 157 10.21 8.84 -7.38
C ALA A 157 10.50 7.40 -7.80
N GLY A 158 10.26 7.10 -9.08
CA GLY A 158 10.56 5.82 -9.68
C GLY A 158 9.60 4.70 -9.31
N ALA A 159 8.36 5.01 -8.95
CA ALA A 159 7.34 4.00 -8.76
C ALA A 159 6.99 3.31 -10.08
N SER A 160 6.84 1.99 -10.08
CA SER A 160 6.52 1.22 -11.28
C SER A 160 5.29 0.35 -11.09
N PHE A 161 4.42 0.40 -12.09
CA PHE A 161 3.20 -0.41 -12.24
C PHE A 161 3.22 -1.19 -13.56
N ASP A 162 4.38 -1.42 -14.15
CA ASP A 162 4.52 -1.98 -15.48
C ASP A 162 3.82 -3.33 -15.63
N GLY A 163 2.94 -3.42 -16.63
CA GLY A 163 2.18 -4.63 -16.90
C GLY A 163 1.21 -5.03 -15.78
N SER A 164 0.94 -4.16 -14.82
CA SER A 164 -0.07 -4.44 -13.79
C SER A 164 -1.49 -4.35 -14.33
N SER A 165 -2.45 -4.92 -13.60
CA SER A 165 -3.87 -4.87 -13.95
C SER A 165 -4.73 -4.47 -12.77
N PHE A 166 -5.72 -3.62 -13.03
CA PHE A 166 -6.66 -3.10 -12.06
C PHE A 166 -8.08 -3.48 -12.51
N GLY A 167 -8.84 -4.13 -11.64
CA GLY A 167 -10.24 -4.49 -11.88
C GLY A 167 -11.18 -3.29 -11.90
N GLU A 168 -12.47 -3.54 -12.05
CA GLU A 168 -13.50 -2.50 -12.16
C GLU A 168 -13.49 -1.54 -10.96
N GLY A 169 -13.66 -0.24 -11.26
CA GLY A 169 -13.78 0.80 -10.24
C GLY A 169 -12.50 1.06 -9.44
N ALA A 170 -11.33 0.77 -10.00
CA ALA A 170 -10.06 1.13 -9.36
C ALA A 170 -9.97 2.65 -9.14
N SER A 171 -9.61 3.09 -7.94
CA SER A 171 -9.62 4.50 -7.57
C SER A 171 -8.24 5.03 -7.22
N PHE A 172 -7.84 6.08 -7.92
CA PHE A 172 -6.62 6.87 -7.69
C PHE A 172 -6.95 8.35 -7.40
N ILE A 173 -8.13 8.61 -6.83
CA ILE A 173 -8.59 9.97 -6.52
C ILE A 173 -7.56 10.68 -5.65
N GLN A 174 -7.10 11.87 -6.09
CA GLN A 174 -6.11 12.68 -5.37
C GLN A 174 -4.80 11.95 -5.03
N THR A 175 -4.47 10.87 -5.74
CA THR A 175 -3.20 10.18 -5.61
C THR A 175 -2.08 11.06 -6.15
N LYS A 176 -0.94 11.05 -5.47
CA LYS A 176 0.26 11.77 -5.92
C LYS A 176 1.34 10.81 -6.35
N PHE A 177 1.76 10.94 -7.58
CA PHE A 177 2.90 10.24 -8.14
C PHE A 177 4.04 11.24 -8.37
N SER A 178 5.20 10.96 -7.82
CA SER A 178 6.39 11.77 -8.05
C SER A 178 6.96 11.50 -9.46
N HIS A 179 8.08 12.10 -9.78
CA HIS A 179 8.70 11.95 -11.11
C HIS A 179 9.11 10.49 -11.42
N GLU A 180 9.29 10.20 -12.72
CA GLU A 180 9.71 8.88 -13.22
C GLU A 180 8.74 7.74 -12.84
N THR A 181 7.44 8.02 -12.73
CA THR A 181 6.45 6.96 -12.48
C THR A 181 6.10 6.25 -13.80
N SER A 182 6.12 4.91 -13.78
CA SER A 182 5.82 4.11 -14.97
C SER A 182 4.53 3.32 -14.80
N PHE A 183 3.69 3.40 -15.84
CA PHE A 183 2.49 2.58 -16.06
C PHE A 183 2.60 1.86 -17.41
N PHE A 184 3.80 1.50 -17.86
CA PHE A 184 4.00 0.85 -19.14
C PHE A 184 3.18 -0.44 -19.26
N GLY A 185 2.32 -0.54 -20.29
CA GLY A 185 1.50 -1.72 -20.53
C GLY A 185 0.51 -2.04 -19.40
N THR A 186 0.16 -1.06 -18.57
CA THR A 186 -0.79 -1.24 -17.47
C THR A 186 -2.22 -1.30 -18.02
N LYS A 187 -3.03 -2.16 -17.44
CA LYS A 187 -4.44 -2.30 -17.79
C LYS A 187 -5.35 -1.84 -16.65
N PHE A 188 -6.27 -0.95 -16.98
CA PHE A 188 -7.35 -0.50 -16.11
C PHE A 188 -8.68 -0.96 -16.70
N ASP A 189 -9.45 -1.74 -15.95
CA ASP A 189 -10.79 -2.13 -16.35
C ASP A 189 -11.77 -0.96 -16.21
N ARG A 190 -13.05 -1.19 -16.48
CA ARG A 190 -14.11 -0.16 -16.52
C ARG A 190 -14.14 0.68 -15.24
N GLY A 191 -14.35 2.01 -15.40
CA GLY A 191 -14.62 2.93 -14.31
C GLY A 191 -13.41 3.24 -13.43
N ALA A 192 -12.20 3.16 -13.96
CA ALA A 192 -11.02 3.63 -13.24
C ALA A 192 -11.06 5.15 -13.04
N ILE A 193 -10.73 5.65 -11.86
CA ILE A 193 -10.89 7.06 -11.49
C ILE A 193 -9.56 7.65 -11.05
N PHE A 194 -9.07 8.65 -11.80
CA PHE A 194 -7.86 9.43 -11.48
C PHE A 194 -8.17 10.89 -11.15
N ASP A 195 -9.38 11.17 -10.68
CA ASP A 195 -9.83 12.54 -10.44
C ASP A 195 -8.95 13.28 -9.44
N GLY A 196 -8.44 14.44 -9.86
CA GLY A 196 -7.54 15.24 -9.06
C GLY A 196 -6.19 14.59 -8.77
N ALA A 197 -5.83 13.49 -9.43
CA ALA A 197 -4.51 12.88 -9.30
C ALA A 197 -3.41 13.81 -9.83
N GLU A 198 -2.25 13.76 -9.22
CA GLU A 198 -1.08 14.54 -9.62
C GLU A 198 0.03 13.58 -10.08
N PHE A 199 0.47 13.74 -11.32
CA PHE A 199 1.56 12.97 -11.92
C PHE A 199 2.77 13.88 -12.11
N GLY A 200 3.90 13.48 -11.56
CA GLY A 200 5.15 14.21 -11.71
C GLY A 200 5.74 14.08 -13.11
N ASP A 201 6.87 14.75 -13.31
CA ASP A 201 7.57 14.74 -14.59
C ASP A 201 8.02 13.33 -15.00
N ASP A 202 8.20 13.11 -16.31
CA ASP A 202 8.65 11.84 -16.88
C ASP A 202 7.73 10.64 -16.57
N THR A 203 6.43 10.89 -16.33
CA THR A 203 5.46 9.82 -16.17
C THR A 203 5.14 9.17 -17.52
N THR A 204 5.13 7.84 -17.60
CA THR A 204 4.78 7.12 -18.83
C THR A 204 3.58 6.21 -18.68
N TYR A 205 2.70 6.24 -19.70
CA TYR A 205 1.56 5.33 -19.89
C TYR A 205 1.67 4.54 -21.19
N MET A 206 2.85 4.44 -21.75
CA MET A 206 3.06 3.79 -23.07
C MET A 206 2.44 2.39 -23.11
N GLY A 207 1.60 2.13 -24.12
CA GLY A 207 0.95 0.84 -24.33
C GLY A 207 -0.11 0.47 -23.29
N SER A 208 -0.60 1.42 -22.49
CA SER A 208 -1.61 1.16 -21.46
C SER A 208 -3.02 1.10 -22.05
N GLU A 209 -3.89 0.33 -21.39
CA GLU A 209 -5.31 0.20 -21.71
C GLU A 209 -6.15 0.84 -20.60
N PHE A 210 -7.04 1.76 -20.98
CA PHE A 210 -8.03 2.38 -20.10
C PHE A 210 -9.42 1.95 -20.51
N GLY A 211 -10.12 1.25 -19.62
CA GLY A 211 -11.47 0.75 -19.86
C GLY A 211 -12.52 1.86 -20.02
N GLU A 212 -13.75 1.45 -20.34
CA GLU A 212 -14.89 2.37 -20.45
C GLU A 212 -15.05 3.23 -19.19
N ASP A 213 -15.57 4.44 -19.33
CA ASP A 213 -15.86 5.36 -18.24
C ASP A 213 -14.63 5.70 -17.34
N THR A 214 -13.41 5.57 -17.85
CA THR A 214 -12.20 6.01 -17.13
C THR A 214 -12.17 7.55 -17.03
N SER A 215 -11.97 8.08 -15.83
CA SER A 215 -11.96 9.52 -15.57
C SER A 215 -10.61 10.04 -15.13
N PHE A 216 -10.22 11.19 -15.71
CA PHE A 216 -9.05 11.99 -15.29
C PHE A 216 -9.48 13.43 -14.93
N GLU A 217 -10.71 13.61 -14.39
CA GLU A 217 -11.20 14.95 -14.07
C GLU A 217 -10.25 15.70 -13.15
N ARG A 218 -9.81 16.89 -13.54
CA ARG A 218 -8.85 17.72 -12.80
C ARG A 218 -7.50 17.05 -12.50
N ALA A 219 -7.17 15.96 -13.17
CA ALA A 219 -5.85 15.38 -13.07
C ALA A 219 -4.78 16.36 -13.61
N ARG A 220 -3.60 16.33 -13.03
CA ARG A 220 -2.47 17.16 -13.44
C ARG A 220 -1.32 16.28 -13.86
N PHE A 221 -0.76 16.56 -15.01
CA PHE A 221 0.38 15.84 -15.57
C PHE A 221 1.60 16.76 -15.62
N GLY A 222 2.72 16.26 -15.14
CA GLY A 222 4.00 16.93 -15.20
C GLY A 222 4.58 16.98 -16.62
N GLU A 223 5.75 17.59 -16.73
CA GLU A 223 6.44 17.69 -18.00
C GLU A 223 6.86 16.30 -18.51
N ARG A 224 6.93 16.13 -19.84
CA ARG A 224 7.32 14.89 -20.52
C ARG A 224 6.48 13.66 -20.16
N THR A 225 5.22 13.88 -19.78
CA THR A 225 4.27 12.76 -19.63
C THR A 225 3.98 12.15 -21.01
N LEU A 226 4.05 10.81 -21.12
CA LEU A 226 3.93 10.09 -22.38
C LEU A 226 2.66 9.22 -22.41
N PHE A 227 1.78 9.51 -23.37
CA PHE A 227 0.64 8.68 -23.76
C PHE A 227 0.85 8.18 -25.18
N VAL A 228 1.60 7.10 -25.34
CA VAL A 228 1.96 6.52 -26.65
C VAL A 228 1.35 5.12 -26.75
N GLU A 229 0.70 4.83 -27.89
CA GLU A 229 0.09 3.52 -28.16
C GLU A 229 -0.96 3.08 -27.12
N ASN A 230 -1.63 4.04 -26.49
CA ASN A 230 -2.65 3.73 -25.50
C ASN A 230 -4.00 3.45 -26.16
N VAL A 231 -4.80 2.61 -25.48
CA VAL A 231 -6.19 2.34 -25.84
C VAL A 231 -7.10 2.95 -24.79
N PHE A 232 -8.12 3.70 -25.23
CA PHE A 232 -9.14 4.25 -24.35
C PHE A 232 -10.51 3.68 -24.74
N GLY A 233 -11.24 3.16 -23.76
CA GLY A 233 -12.62 2.70 -23.93
C GLY A 233 -13.62 3.84 -24.11
N ASP A 234 -14.86 3.50 -24.43
CA ASP A 234 -15.93 4.48 -24.59
C ASP A 234 -16.18 5.26 -23.30
N GLY A 235 -16.41 6.57 -23.42
CA GLY A 235 -16.67 7.43 -22.26
C GLY A 235 -15.45 7.76 -21.40
N ALA A 236 -14.26 7.39 -21.80
CA ALA A 236 -13.03 7.82 -21.13
C ALA A 236 -12.75 9.31 -21.42
N TRP A 237 -12.44 10.14 -20.38
CA TRP A 237 -12.30 11.59 -20.49
C TRP A 237 -11.45 12.20 -19.36
#